data_03cdbf29ac25cf0f4aa3fdbc74806817
#
_entry.id   03cdbf29ac25cf0f4aa3fdbc74806817
#
_cell.length_a   1.000
_cell.length_b   1.000
_cell.length_c   1.000
_cell.angle_alpha   90.00
_cell.angle_beta   90.00
_cell.angle_gamma   90.00
#
_symmetry.space_group_name_H-M   'P 1'
#
loop_
_entity.id
_entity.type
_entity.pdbx_description
1 polymer ?
#
loop_
_entity_poly.entity_id
_entity_poly.type
_entity_poly.pdbx_seq_one_letter_code
_entity_poly.pdbx_strand_id
1 'polypeptide(L)'
;MKKIILFFTLVLAINLFSNTSYDEFFQKVEKLEEKIKNGDKKAINNLGNLYAKDENSRNIPKAKEYYRLAIKNGSEIARKNLEIVNKLPKLCPERSICENWTTIRFVEKDGKVEKMIIKGFPIDKGEVNKTEKQAIKEEIEYMLNVFFENEEFEIVGYTDETENNKKKLSLLRAEKMAEFLKQNGLRKDIKINKITGKGSENPIDMNDTVEGRYNNRRVEILLKNGKVKEIDIDGLLNKLKDE
;
A
#
# COMPACT_ATOMS: atom_id res chain seq x y z
N MET A 1 12.57 -14.29 45.64
CA MET A 1 12.16 -12.85 45.57
C MET A 1 13.04 -11.98 44.69
N LYS A 2 14.37 -12.21 44.55
CA LYS A 2 15.26 -11.34 43.70
C LYS A 2 15.04 -11.46 42.19
N LYS A 3 14.48 -12.57 41.66
CA LYS A 3 14.24 -12.73 40.19
C LYS A 3 13.00 -11.99 39.66
N ILE A 4 12.01 -11.73 40.53
CA ILE A 4 10.76 -11.03 40.13
C ILE A 4 11.02 -9.52 40.00
N ILE A 5 11.90 -8.96 40.83
CA ILE A 5 12.25 -7.54 40.80
C ILE A 5 13.00 -7.17 39.50
N LEU A 6 13.86 -8.08 38.98
CA LEU A 6 14.61 -7.83 37.75
C LEU A 6 13.71 -7.82 36.51
N PHE A 7 12.62 -8.63 36.53
CA PHE A 7 11.66 -8.66 35.41
C PHE A 7 10.79 -7.40 35.36
N PHE A 8 10.39 -6.86 36.52
CA PHE A 8 9.64 -5.61 36.58
C PHE A 8 10.47 -4.39 36.20
N THR A 9 11.75 -4.34 36.54
CA THR A 9 12.64 -3.25 36.14
C THR A 9 12.93 -3.27 34.65
N LEU A 10 13.01 -4.45 34.01
CA LEU A 10 13.22 -4.57 32.56
C LEU A 10 11.96 -4.15 31.78
N VAL A 11 10.77 -4.54 32.24
CA VAL A 11 9.50 -4.15 31.58
C VAL A 11 9.24 -2.63 31.75
N LEU A 12 9.58 -2.04 32.90
CA LEU A 12 9.51 -0.58 33.10
C LEU A 12 10.52 0.17 32.23
N ALA A 13 11.73 -0.35 32.06
CA ALA A 13 12.74 0.27 31.19
C ALA A 13 12.31 0.23 29.71
N ILE A 14 11.73 -0.86 29.24
CA ILE A 14 11.23 -0.98 27.85
C ILE A 14 10.07 -0.01 27.62
N ASN A 15 9.15 0.14 28.58
CA ASN A 15 8.05 1.11 28.47
C ASN A 15 8.52 2.57 28.57
N LEU A 16 9.56 2.86 29.35
CA LEU A 16 10.16 4.21 29.43
C LEU A 16 10.92 4.55 28.14
N PHE A 17 11.64 3.61 27.53
CA PHE A 17 12.34 3.84 26.27
C PHE A 17 11.38 4.01 25.08
N SER A 18 10.25 3.31 25.04
CA SER A 18 9.26 3.48 23.97
C SER A 18 8.51 4.81 24.09
N ASN A 19 8.26 5.31 25.31
CA ASN A 19 7.60 6.60 25.51
C ASN A 19 8.53 7.79 25.18
N THR A 20 9.83 7.73 25.52
CA THR A 20 10.76 8.84 25.25
C THR A 20 10.94 9.14 23.76
N SER A 21 11.08 8.13 22.93
CA SER A 21 11.22 8.31 21.47
C SER A 21 9.96 8.90 20.82
N TYR A 22 8.79 8.49 21.29
CA TYR A 22 7.50 9.00 20.83
C TYR A 22 7.29 10.44 21.27
N ASP A 23 7.64 10.77 22.50
CA ASP A 23 7.57 12.13 23.05
C ASP A 23 8.51 13.09 22.31
N GLU A 24 9.72 12.66 21.96
CA GLU A 24 10.68 13.46 21.18
C GLU A 24 10.18 13.78 19.77
N PHE A 25 9.52 12.83 19.11
CA PHE A 25 8.91 13.06 17.81
C PHE A 25 7.84 14.16 17.89
N PHE A 26 6.91 14.07 18.85
CA PHE A 26 5.83 15.05 19.00
C PHE A 26 6.35 16.43 19.37
N GLN A 27 7.38 16.54 20.21
CA GLN A 27 8.04 17.81 20.50
C GLN A 27 8.62 18.47 19.24
N LYS A 28 9.22 17.66 18.34
CA LYS A 28 9.71 18.17 17.05
C LYS A 28 8.56 18.62 16.14
N VAL A 29 7.44 17.89 16.13
CA VAL A 29 6.22 18.26 15.39
C VAL A 29 5.70 19.61 15.90
N GLU A 30 5.46 19.74 17.20
CA GLU A 30 4.96 20.99 17.83
C GLU A 30 5.85 22.19 17.52
N LYS A 31 7.16 22.02 17.62
CA LYS A 31 8.12 23.08 17.30
C LYS A 31 8.05 23.53 15.84
N LEU A 32 7.86 22.60 14.89
CA LEU A 32 7.71 22.95 13.49
C LEU A 32 6.35 23.59 13.22
N GLU A 33 5.28 23.11 13.85
CA GLU A 33 3.95 23.72 13.74
C GLU A 33 3.91 25.14 14.31
N GLU A 34 4.62 25.41 15.40
CA GLU A 34 4.78 26.74 15.93
C GLU A 34 5.50 27.68 14.94
N LYS A 35 6.59 27.20 14.32
CA LYS A 35 7.28 27.96 13.26
C LYS A 35 6.35 28.27 12.08
N ILE A 36 5.52 27.30 11.66
CA ILE A 36 4.53 27.52 10.59
C ILE A 36 3.52 28.60 10.99
N LYS A 37 3.00 28.57 12.23
CA LYS A 37 2.10 29.59 12.76
C LYS A 37 2.74 30.98 12.77
N ASN A 38 4.05 31.06 13.01
CA ASN A 38 4.83 32.27 12.96
C ASN A 38 5.26 32.70 11.55
N GLY A 39 4.75 32.05 10.51
CA GLY A 39 4.96 32.42 9.11
C GLY A 39 6.16 31.77 8.42
N ASP A 40 6.86 30.88 9.09
CA ASP A 40 7.99 30.13 8.48
C ASP A 40 7.46 29.04 7.54
N LYS A 41 7.36 29.38 6.25
CA LYS A 41 6.89 28.46 5.19
C LYS A 41 7.84 27.29 4.95
N LYS A 42 9.12 27.43 5.28
CA LYS A 42 10.11 26.35 5.12
C LYS A 42 9.87 25.21 6.11
N ALA A 43 9.35 25.53 7.29
CA ALA A 43 9.00 24.54 8.30
C ALA A 43 7.95 23.53 7.81
N ILE A 44 7.14 23.87 6.78
CA ILE A 44 6.16 22.94 6.18
C ILE A 44 6.87 21.77 5.51
N ASN A 45 7.90 22.03 4.68
CA ASN A 45 8.70 20.99 4.05
C ASN A 45 9.43 20.13 5.09
N ASN A 46 10.00 20.79 6.11
CA ASN A 46 10.75 20.12 7.17
C ASN A 46 9.85 19.20 8.02
N LEU A 47 8.58 19.59 8.21
CA LEU A 47 7.59 18.73 8.83
C LEU A 47 7.28 17.50 7.96
N GLY A 48 7.21 17.66 6.63
CA GLY A 48 7.13 16.54 5.69
C GLY A 48 8.33 15.59 5.82
N ASN A 49 9.54 16.13 5.93
CA ASN A 49 10.76 15.34 6.14
C ASN A 49 10.73 14.57 7.47
N LEU A 50 10.27 15.20 8.54
CA LEU A 50 10.14 14.56 9.85
C LEU A 50 9.22 13.34 9.78
N TYR A 51 8.04 13.47 9.16
CA TYR A 51 7.12 12.33 8.96
C TYR A 51 7.66 11.26 7.99
N ALA A 52 8.54 11.62 7.07
CA ALA A 52 9.13 10.65 6.14
C ALA A 52 10.29 9.85 6.76
N LYS A 53 11.12 10.49 7.59
CA LYS A 53 12.40 9.93 8.06
C LYS A 53 12.32 9.23 9.41
N ASP A 54 11.37 9.60 10.28
CA ASP A 54 11.32 9.04 11.62
C ASP A 54 11.02 7.54 11.60
N GLU A 55 11.90 6.74 12.18
CA GLU A 55 11.81 5.28 12.12
C GLU A 55 10.59 4.73 12.87
N ASN A 56 10.20 5.36 13.98
CA ASN A 56 9.14 4.89 14.86
C ASN A 56 7.76 5.46 14.48
N SER A 57 7.74 6.66 13.87
CA SER A 57 6.52 7.42 13.57
C SER A 57 6.39 7.74 12.08
N ARG A 58 7.09 6.99 11.23
CA ARG A 58 7.10 7.18 9.77
C ARG A 58 5.68 7.14 9.19
N ASN A 59 5.29 8.22 8.54
CA ASN A 59 3.98 8.36 7.92
C ASN A 59 4.12 9.01 6.54
N ILE A 60 4.37 8.19 5.51
CA ILE A 60 4.56 8.65 4.14
C ILE A 60 3.34 9.38 3.57
N PRO A 61 2.08 8.93 3.77
CA PRO A 61 0.90 9.70 3.39
C PRO A 61 0.92 11.12 3.96
N LYS A 62 1.17 11.28 5.25
CA LYS A 62 1.21 12.58 5.91
C LYS A 62 2.39 13.44 5.45
N ALA A 63 3.55 12.83 5.20
CA ALA A 63 4.69 13.51 4.59
C ALA A 63 4.33 14.10 3.22
N LYS A 64 3.64 13.31 2.36
CA LYS A 64 3.16 13.77 1.04
C LYS A 64 2.18 14.95 1.13
N GLU A 65 1.32 14.97 2.14
CA GLU A 65 0.40 16.10 2.38
C GLU A 65 1.18 17.39 2.68
N TYR A 66 2.18 17.33 3.58
CA TYR A 66 3.02 18.47 3.90
C TYR A 66 3.86 18.93 2.71
N TYR A 67 4.43 18.03 1.91
CA TYR A 67 5.14 18.42 0.69
C TYR A 67 4.22 19.12 -0.32
N ARG A 68 2.99 18.62 -0.54
CA ARG A 68 2.02 19.31 -1.40
C ARG A 68 1.67 20.70 -0.87
N LEU A 69 1.51 20.83 0.44
CA LEU A 69 1.26 22.12 1.08
C LEU A 69 2.46 23.07 0.92
N ALA A 70 3.69 22.58 1.11
CA ALA A 70 4.92 23.36 0.90
C ALA A 70 5.06 23.81 -0.57
N ILE A 71 4.77 22.93 -1.53
CA ILE A 71 4.76 23.27 -2.97
C ILE A 71 3.74 24.38 -3.26
N LYS A 72 2.55 24.30 -2.68
CA LYS A 72 1.52 25.36 -2.81
C LYS A 72 1.99 26.69 -2.23
N ASN A 73 2.92 26.68 -1.27
CA ASN A 73 3.58 27.85 -0.69
C ASN A 73 4.88 28.23 -1.41
N GLY A 74 5.20 27.62 -2.57
CA GLY A 74 6.31 27.99 -3.42
C GLY A 74 7.61 27.19 -3.21
N SER A 75 7.60 26.10 -2.42
CA SER A 75 8.80 25.30 -2.20
C SER A 75 9.15 24.40 -3.38
N GLU A 76 10.28 24.65 -4.04
CA GLU A 76 10.85 23.76 -5.07
C GLU A 76 11.57 22.54 -4.45
N ILE A 77 12.08 22.68 -3.23
CA ILE A 77 12.70 21.56 -2.51
C ILE A 77 11.63 20.51 -2.16
N ALA A 78 10.46 20.93 -1.69
CA ALA A 78 9.35 20.03 -1.41
C ALA A 78 8.87 19.29 -2.68
N ARG A 79 8.96 19.88 -3.87
CA ARG A 79 8.66 19.20 -5.13
C ARG A 79 9.60 18.01 -5.35
N LYS A 80 10.90 18.23 -5.17
CA LYS A 80 11.92 17.17 -5.28
C LYS A 80 11.75 16.10 -4.21
N ASN A 81 11.45 16.52 -2.98
CA ASN A 81 11.20 15.60 -1.87
C ASN A 81 9.94 14.74 -2.13
N LEU A 82 8.87 15.35 -2.66
CA LEU A 82 7.67 14.60 -3.05
C LEU A 82 7.95 13.56 -4.14
N GLU A 83 8.80 13.88 -5.12
CA GLU A 83 9.24 12.92 -6.15
C GLU A 83 10.02 11.75 -5.53
N ILE A 84 10.86 12.01 -4.53
CA ILE A 84 11.61 10.98 -3.81
C ILE A 84 10.65 10.05 -3.05
N VAL A 85 9.76 10.60 -2.23
CA VAL A 85 8.83 9.77 -1.45
C VAL A 85 7.77 9.07 -2.31
N ASN A 86 7.52 9.54 -3.52
CA ASN A 86 6.66 8.83 -4.47
C ASN A 86 7.33 7.56 -5.04
N LYS A 87 8.64 7.44 -4.94
CA LYS A 87 9.41 6.23 -5.31
C LYS A 87 9.48 5.23 -4.16
N LEU A 88 9.11 5.64 -2.93
CA LEU A 88 9.07 4.72 -1.80
C LEU A 88 7.90 3.76 -1.93
N PRO A 89 8.09 2.49 -1.52
CA PRO A 89 6.96 1.59 -1.34
C PRO A 89 5.93 2.22 -0.41
N LYS A 90 4.64 1.94 -0.65
CA LYS A 90 3.59 2.23 0.33
C LYS A 90 3.82 1.32 1.53
N LEU A 91 4.80 1.69 2.36
CA LEU A 91 5.02 1.03 3.63
C LEU A 91 3.81 1.34 4.51
N CYS A 92 3.09 0.30 4.81
CA CYS A 92 2.00 0.38 5.76
C CYS A 92 2.58 0.23 7.17
N PRO A 93 2.56 1.28 8.00
CA PRO A 93 3.20 1.23 9.32
C PRO A 93 2.50 0.28 10.29
N GLU A 94 1.25 -0.08 10.05
CA GLU A 94 0.50 -1.05 10.84
C GLU A 94 -0.38 -1.92 9.95
N ARG A 95 -0.26 -3.24 10.10
CA ARG A 95 -1.09 -4.23 9.41
C ARG A 95 -2.59 -3.94 9.52
N SER A 96 -3.04 -3.46 10.68
CA SER A 96 -4.45 -3.14 10.97
C SER A 96 -4.99 -1.95 10.16
N ILE A 97 -4.17 -0.96 9.85
CA ILE A 97 -4.57 0.20 9.04
C ILE A 97 -4.61 -0.18 7.56
N CYS A 98 -3.75 -1.12 7.15
CA CYS A 98 -3.70 -1.60 5.78
C CYS A 98 -4.76 -2.66 5.47
N GLU A 99 -5.30 -3.34 6.46
CA GLU A 99 -6.42 -4.27 6.29
C GLU A 99 -7.70 -3.57 5.78
N ASN A 100 -7.85 -2.27 6.04
CA ASN A 100 -8.93 -1.45 5.48
C ASN A 100 -8.65 -0.89 4.06
N TRP A 101 -7.44 -1.07 3.51
CA TRP A 101 -7.07 -0.73 2.12
C TRP A 101 -7.30 -1.94 1.18
N THR A 102 -8.43 -2.53 1.25
CA THR A 102 -8.73 -3.90 0.99
C THR A 102 -9.13 -4.20 -0.44
N THR A 103 -8.84 -3.35 -1.38
CA THR A 103 -9.06 -3.68 -2.78
C THR A 103 -7.96 -4.59 -3.33
N ILE A 104 -6.70 -4.45 -2.86
CA ILE A 104 -5.56 -5.28 -3.27
C ILE A 104 -4.85 -5.87 -2.05
N ARG A 105 -4.66 -7.19 -2.07
CA ARG A 105 -3.88 -7.92 -1.08
C ARG A 105 -2.78 -8.71 -1.76
N PHE A 106 -1.55 -8.59 -1.27
CA PHE A 106 -0.42 -9.42 -1.67
C PHE A 106 -0.35 -10.68 -0.82
N VAL A 107 -0.07 -11.81 -1.47
CA VAL A 107 0.20 -13.08 -0.80
C VAL A 107 1.66 -13.42 -1.06
N GLU A 108 2.43 -13.49 0.01
CA GLU A 108 3.86 -13.80 -0.03
C GLU A 108 4.11 -15.21 0.48
N LYS A 109 5.08 -15.87 -0.13
CA LYS A 109 5.61 -17.14 0.30
C LYS A 109 7.09 -17.23 -0.06
N ASP A 110 7.90 -17.68 0.88
CA ASP A 110 9.34 -17.86 0.71
C ASP A 110 10.06 -16.61 0.16
N GLY A 111 9.66 -15.42 0.63
CA GLY A 111 10.24 -14.13 0.22
C GLY A 111 9.86 -13.69 -1.21
N LYS A 112 8.80 -14.27 -1.78
CA LYS A 112 8.28 -13.89 -3.09
C LYS A 112 6.79 -13.59 -3.00
N VAL A 113 6.33 -12.66 -3.82
CA VAL A 113 4.90 -12.44 -4.01
C VAL A 113 4.35 -13.49 -4.98
N GLU A 114 3.55 -14.43 -4.48
CA GLU A 114 2.92 -15.45 -5.32
C GLU A 114 1.75 -14.88 -6.12
N LYS A 115 0.95 -14.03 -5.49
CA LYS A 115 -0.24 -13.45 -6.12
C LYS A 115 -0.71 -12.15 -5.48
N MET A 116 -1.44 -11.39 -6.28
CA MET A 116 -2.24 -10.25 -5.83
C MET A 116 -3.71 -10.62 -5.89
N ILE A 117 -4.46 -10.34 -4.85
CA ILE A 117 -5.92 -10.54 -4.78
C ILE A 117 -6.58 -9.18 -4.86
N ILE A 118 -7.44 -8.99 -5.87
CA ILE A 118 -8.19 -7.77 -6.11
C ILE A 118 -9.67 -8.06 -5.85
N LYS A 119 -10.28 -7.30 -4.95
CA LYS A 119 -11.69 -7.40 -4.53
C LYS A 119 -12.50 -6.22 -5.06
N GLY A 120 -13.74 -6.08 -4.61
CA GLY A 120 -14.57 -4.92 -4.93
C GLY A 120 -15.46 -5.08 -6.15
N PHE A 121 -15.71 -6.34 -6.55
CA PHE A 121 -16.66 -6.63 -7.62
C PHE A 121 -18.11 -6.67 -7.07
N PRO A 122 -19.01 -5.79 -7.55
CA PRO A 122 -20.42 -5.89 -7.22
C PRO A 122 -21.05 -7.19 -7.74
N ILE A 123 -22.16 -7.62 -7.14
CA ILE A 123 -22.87 -8.83 -7.53
C ILE A 123 -23.24 -8.76 -9.02
N ASP A 124 -23.02 -9.85 -9.73
CA ASP A 124 -23.29 -10.02 -11.17
C ASP A 124 -22.64 -8.95 -12.08
N LYS A 125 -21.61 -8.27 -11.62
CA LYS A 125 -20.82 -7.30 -12.42
C LYS A 125 -19.43 -7.84 -12.74
N GLY A 126 -19.03 -7.60 -13.99
CA GLY A 126 -17.69 -7.94 -14.48
C GLY A 126 -16.61 -6.92 -14.14
N GLU A 127 -16.98 -5.76 -13.61
CA GLU A 127 -16.06 -4.68 -13.29
C GLU A 127 -16.22 -4.26 -11.83
N VAL A 128 -15.14 -3.80 -11.23
CA VAL A 128 -15.16 -3.14 -9.92
C VAL A 128 -15.84 -1.77 -10.03
N ASN A 129 -16.34 -1.26 -8.93
CA ASN A 129 -16.97 0.06 -8.93
C ASN A 129 -15.94 1.19 -9.16
N LYS A 130 -16.41 2.44 -9.33
CA LYS A 130 -15.58 3.57 -9.70
C LYS A 130 -14.54 3.92 -8.63
N THR A 131 -14.88 3.77 -7.36
CA THR A 131 -13.99 4.08 -6.23
C THR A 131 -12.85 3.06 -6.18
N GLU A 132 -13.17 1.78 -6.29
CA GLU A 132 -12.16 0.73 -6.36
C GLU A 132 -11.28 0.84 -7.60
N LYS A 133 -11.84 1.22 -8.76
CA LYS A 133 -11.02 1.47 -9.97
C LYS A 133 -9.92 2.50 -9.73
N GLN A 134 -10.23 3.59 -9.04
CA GLN A 134 -9.25 4.62 -8.73
C GLN A 134 -8.17 4.10 -7.77
N ALA A 135 -8.58 3.40 -6.71
CA ALA A 135 -7.64 2.80 -5.76
C ALA A 135 -6.73 1.75 -6.42
N ILE A 136 -7.31 0.89 -7.27
CA ILE A 136 -6.55 -0.11 -8.03
C ILE A 136 -5.57 0.56 -8.99
N LYS A 137 -5.98 1.63 -9.69
CA LYS A 137 -5.10 2.36 -10.59
C LYS A 137 -3.87 2.91 -9.87
N GLU A 138 -4.07 3.58 -8.76
CA GLU A 138 -2.98 4.15 -7.96
C GLU A 138 -2.04 3.07 -7.42
N GLU A 139 -2.58 1.95 -6.99
CA GLU A 139 -1.82 0.82 -6.48
C GLU A 139 -1.04 0.11 -7.58
N ILE A 140 -1.68 -0.16 -8.72
CA ILE A 140 -1.07 -0.87 -9.85
C ILE A 140 0.02 -0.02 -10.50
N GLU A 141 -0.24 1.27 -10.77
CA GLU A 141 0.74 2.18 -11.35
C GLU A 141 2.02 2.20 -10.50
N TYR A 142 1.84 2.14 -9.18
CA TYR A 142 2.94 2.12 -8.25
C TYR A 142 3.58 0.74 -8.09
N MET A 143 2.81 -0.28 -7.72
CA MET A 143 3.33 -1.60 -7.34
C MET A 143 3.87 -2.38 -8.53
N LEU A 144 3.12 -2.47 -9.63
CA LEU A 144 3.54 -3.27 -10.78
C LEU A 144 4.73 -2.64 -11.51
N ASN A 145 4.76 -1.31 -11.57
CA ASN A 145 5.82 -0.63 -12.32
C ASN A 145 7.10 -0.42 -11.48
N VAL A 146 7.01 -0.42 -10.16
CA VAL A 146 8.18 -0.19 -9.29
C VAL A 146 8.81 -1.50 -8.82
N PHE A 147 7.98 -2.50 -8.46
CA PHE A 147 8.48 -3.69 -7.79
C PHE A 147 8.79 -4.86 -8.71
N PHE A 148 8.13 -4.99 -9.86
CA PHE A 148 8.29 -6.14 -10.72
C PHE A 148 8.96 -5.75 -12.04
N GLU A 149 9.96 -6.52 -12.47
CA GLU A 149 10.62 -6.38 -13.76
C GLU A 149 10.55 -7.73 -14.50
N ASN A 150 10.28 -7.66 -15.81
CA ASN A 150 10.21 -8.86 -16.68
C ASN A 150 9.28 -9.96 -16.12
N GLU A 151 8.13 -9.55 -15.57
CA GLU A 151 7.20 -10.46 -14.93
C GLU A 151 6.17 -11.01 -15.92
N GLU A 152 5.69 -12.20 -15.63
CA GLU A 152 4.62 -12.86 -16.39
C GLU A 152 3.44 -13.13 -15.47
N PHE A 153 2.25 -12.68 -15.88
CA PHE A 153 1.03 -12.81 -15.10
C PHE A 153 0.08 -13.85 -15.67
N GLU A 154 -0.56 -14.62 -14.80
CA GLU A 154 -1.85 -15.23 -15.05
C GLU A 154 -2.93 -14.46 -14.31
N ILE A 155 -4.04 -14.14 -14.98
CA ILE A 155 -5.18 -13.44 -14.36
C ILE A 155 -6.35 -14.40 -14.24
N VAL A 156 -6.81 -14.61 -13.02
CA VAL A 156 -7.86 -15.57 -12.70
C VAL A 156 -9.03 -14.88 -12.02
N GLY A 157 -10.20 -14.93 -12.62
CA GLY A 157 -11.42 -14.38 -12.02
C GLY A 157 -12.22 -15.43 -11.24
N TYR A 158 -12.93 -14.96 -10.23
CA TYR A 158 -13.78 -15.76 -9.36
C TYR A 158 -15.13 -15.09 -9.09
N THR A 159 -16.11 -15.89 -8.76
CA THR A 159 -17.44 -15.47 -8.28
C THR A 159 -17.68 -16.00 -6.88
N ASP A 160 -18.68 -15.48 -6.21
CA ASP A 160 -19.29 -16.19 -5.07
C ASP A 160 -20.31 -17.25 -5.56
N GLU A 161 -20.87 -18.00 -4.63
CA GLU A 161 -21.81 -19.07 -4.97
C GLU A 161 -23.20 -18.59 -5.39
N THR A 162 -23.55 -17.37 -5.07
CA THR A 162 -24.91 -16.83 -5.33
C THR A 162 -25.03 -16.17 -6.70
N GLU A 163 -23.90 -15.86 -7.35
CA GLU A 163 -23.89 -15.16 -8.65
C GLU A 163 -24.33 -16.05 -9.83
N ASN A 164 -24.89 -15.40 -10.83
CA ASN A 164 -25.36 -16.06 -12.05
C ASN A 164 -24.20 -16.29 -13.06
N ASN A 165 -24.35 -17.30 -13.93
CA ASN A 165 -23.39 -17.57 -15.00
C ASN A 165 -21.92 -17.58 -14.54
N LYS A 166 -21.64 -18.17 -13.39
CA LYS A 166 -20.38 -18.10 -12.64
C LYS A 166 -19.14 -18.19 -13.51
N LYS A 167 -19.08 -19.17 -14.41
CA LYS A 167 -17.92 -19.40 -15.27
C LYS A 167 -17.69 -18.23 -16.25
N LYS A 168 -18.77 -17.77 -16.90
CA LYS A 168 -18.70 -16.64 -17.83
C LYS A 168 -18.40 -15.33 -17.10
N LEU A 169 -19.03 -15.09 -15.95
CA LEU A 169 -18.84 -13.88 -15.18
C LEU A 169 -17.42 -13.78 -14.62
N SER A 170 -16.88 -14.88 -14.09
CA SER A 170 -15.51 -14.92 -13.59
C SER A 170 -14.49 -14.66 -14.69
N LEU A 171 -14.69 -15.23 -15.89
CA LEU A 171 -13.84 -14.94 -17.04
C LEU A 171 -13.93 -13.46 -17.44
N LEU A 172 -15.13 -12.89 -17.50
CA LEU A 172 -15.33 -11.46 -17.81
C LEU A 172 -14.59 -10.57 -16.81
N ARG A 173 -14.58 -10.90 -15.50
CA ARG A 173 -13.81 -10.16 -14.49
C ARG A 173 -12.32 -10.18 -14.80
N ALA A 174 -11.79 -11.34 -15.14
CA ALA A 174 -10.37 -11.47 -15.48
C ALA A 174 -10.00 -10.70 -16.75
N GLU A 175 -10.84 -10.75 -17.78
CA GLU A 175 -10.64 -10.01 -19.04
C GLU A 175 -10.69 -8.51 -18.82
N LYS A 176 -11.69 -8.01 -18.08
CA LYS A 176 -11.83 -6.58 -17.75
C LYS A 176 -10.68 -6.07 -16.89
N MET A 177 -10.17 -6.89 -15.98
CA MET A 177 -8.98 -6.54 -15.21
C MET A 177 -7.74 -6.48 -16.11
N ALA A 178 -7.53 -7.43 -17.01
CA ALA A 178 -6.42 -7.41 -17.97
C ALA A 178 -6.47 -6.16 -18.87
N GLU A 179 -7.66 -5.80 -19.36
CA GLU A 179 -7.87 -4.58 -20.13
C GLU A 179 -7.54 -3.33 -19.30
N PHE A 180 -8.03 -3.26 -18.08
CA PHE A 180 -7.77 -2.17 -17.14
C PHE A 180 -6.28 -1.97 -16.85
N LEU A 181 -5.53 -3.06 -16.60
CA LEU A 181 -4.08 -3.02 -16.41
C LEU A 181 -3.36 -2.40 -17.61
N LYS A 182 -3.68 -2.87 -18.82
CA LYS A 182 -3.08 -2.38 -20.07
C LYS A 182 -3.37 -0.89 -20.31
N GLN A 183 -4.59 -0.45 -20.03
CA GLN A 183 -5.02 0.95 -20.22
C GLN A 183 -4.41 1.92 -19.18
N ASN A 184 -4.03 1.41 -18.01
CA ASN A 184 -3.52 2.22 -16.91
C ASN A 184 -2.00 2.07 -16.68
N GLY A 185 -1.24 1.82 -17.76
CA GLY A 185 0.20 1.96 -17.74
C GLY A 185 0.97 0.71 -17.31
N LEU A 186 0.40 -0.49 -17.51
CA LEU A 186 1.18 -1.72 -17.35
C LEU A 186 2.40 -1.67 -18.27
N ARG A 187 3.59 -1.83 -17.69
CA ARG A 187 4.85 -1.78 -18.43
C ARG A 187 4.93 -2.87 -19.50
N LYS A 188 5.62 -2.56 -20.59
CA LYS A 188 5.72 -3.46 -21.76
C LYS A 188 6.52 -4.75 -21.50
N ASP A 189 7.39 -4.75 -20.50
CA ASP A 189 8.16 -5.92 -20.08
C ASP A 189 7.35 -6.88 -19.19
N ILE A 190 6.16 -6.45 -18.72
CA ILE A 190 5.23 -7.31 -17.99
C ILE A 190 4.22 -7.93 -18.96
N LYS A 191 4.16 -9.25 -18.99
CA LYS A 191 3.31 -9.99 -19.94
C LYS A 191 2.14 -10.64 -19.22
N ILE A 192 0.96 -10.56 -19.81
CA ILE A 192 -0.21 -11.32 -19.38
C ILE A 192 -0.30 -12.57 -20.26
N ASN A 193 0.08 -13.72 -19.69
CA ASN A 193 0.19 -14.98 -20.44
C ASN A 193 -1.12 -15.74 -20.51
N LYS A 194 -1.96 -15.61 -19.48
CA LYS A 194 -3.18 -16.39 -19.38
C LYS A 194 -4.27 -15.62 -18.65
N ILE A 195 -5.49 -15.75 -19.16
CA ILE A 195 -6.69 -15.17 -18.56
C ILE A 195 -7.71 -16.30 -18.42
N THR A 196 -8.21 -16.55 -17.21
CA THR A 196 -9.15 -17.63 -16.93
C THR A 196 -10.25 -17.22 -15.97
N GLY A 197 -11.43 -17.86 -16.10
CA GLY A 197 -12.52 -17.79 -15.14
C GLY A 197 -12.69 -19.11 -14.42
N LYS A 198 -12.73 -19.11 -13.10
CA LYS A 198 -12.89 -20.29 -12.24
C LYS A 198 -14.29 -20.44 -11.67
N GLY A 199 -15.19 -19.48 -11.89
CA GLY A 199 -16.49 -19.49 -11.24
C GLY A 199 -16.34 -19.39 -9.73
N SER A 200 -17.11 -20.15 -8.99
CA SER A 200 -17.06 -20.21 -7.52
C SER A 200 -16.07 -21.26 -6.96
N GLU A 201 -15.17 -21.77 -7.80
CA GLU A 201 -14.13 -22.67 -7.34
C GLU A 201 -13.15 -21.97 -6.37
N ASN A 202 -12.62 -22.72 -5.39
CA ASN A 202 -11.62 -22.23 -4.44
C ASN A 202 -12.04 -20.94 -3.71
N PRO A 203 -13.14 -20.94 -2.96
CA PRO A 203 -13.51 -19.80 -2.15
C PRO A 203 -12.42 -19.50 -1.12
N ILE A 204 -12.13 -18.22 -0.90
CA ILE A 204 -11.16 -17.77 0.11
C ILE A 204 -11.82 -17.39 1.44
N ASP A 205 -13.14 -17.38 1.44
CA ASP A 205 -13.96 -17.06 2.60
C ASP A 205 -15.32 -17.77 2.52
N MET A 206 -16.10 -17.73 3.59
CA MET A 206 -17.39 -18.42 3.69
C MET A 206 -18.44 -17.76 2.80
N ASN A 207 -19.19 -18.57 2.04
CA ASN A 207 -20.25 -18.05 1.16
C ASN A 207 -21.57 -17.77 1.89
N ASP A 208 -21.73 -18.16 3.13
CA ASP A 208 -22.92 -17.94 3.96
C ASP A 208 -23.00 -16.49 4.51
N THR A 209 -21.88 -15.79 4.61
CA THR A 209 -21.82 -14.41 5.05
C THR A 209 -21.76 -13.41 3.87
N VAL A 210 -22.26 -12.19 4.07
CA VAL A 210 -22.19 -11.12 3.08
C VAL A 210 -20.74 -10.74 2.80
N GLU A 211 -19.93 -10.66 3.87
CA GLU A 211 -18.51 -10.34 3.78
C GLU A 211 -17.72 -11.42 3.05
N GLY A 212 -17.95 -12.68 3.38
CA GLY A 212 -17.28 -13.79 2.71
C GLY A 212 -17.61 -13.87 1.23
N ARG A 213 -18.87 -13.66 0.84
CA ARG A 213 -19.24 -13.54 -0.58
C ARG A 213 -18.55 -12.36 -1.25
N TYR A 214 -18.43 -11.20 -0.59
CA TYR A 214 -17.68 -10.06 -1.11
C TYR A 214 -16.21 -10.42 -1.35
N ASN A 215 -15.58 -11.15 -0.44
CA ASN A 215 -14.20 -11.61 -0.55
C ASN A 215 -14.03 -12.65 -1.69
N ASN A 216 -15.02 -13.49 -1.93
CA ASN A 216 -14.99 -14.50 -2.99
C ASN A 216 -15.14 -13.89 -4.39
N ARG A 217 -15.86 -12.75 -4.55
CA ARG A 217 -15.93 -11.98 -5.80
C ARG A 217 -14.62 -11.23 -6.03
N ARG A 218 -13.66 -11.89 -6.66
CA ARG A 218 -12.29 -11.40 -6.79
C ARG A 218 -11.66 -11.73 -8.14
N VAL A 219 -10.55 -11.06 -8.39
CA VAL A 219 -9.56 -11.44 -9.40
C VAL A 219 -8.24 -11.69 -8.69
N GLU A 220 -7.56 -12.76 -9.03
CA GLU A 220 -6.20 -13.07 -8.62
C GLU A 220 -5.25 -12.85 -9.80
N ILE A 221 -4.16 -12.12 -9.58
CA ILE A 221 -3.05 -11.99 -10.51
C ILE A 221 -1.93 -12.84 -9.94
N LEU A 222 -1.64 -13.96 -10.61
CA LEU A 222 -0.59 -14.89 -10.23
C LEU A 222 0.72 -14.47 -10.89
N LEU A 223 1.78 -14.37 -10.11
CA LEU A 223 3.10 -13.95 -10.56
C LEU A 223 3.99 -15.18 -10.78
N LYS A 224 4.66 -15.26 -11.93
CA LYS A 224 5.55 -16.38 -12.25
C LYS A 224 6.86 -16.31 -11.46
N ASN A 225 7.47 -15.14 -11.39
CA ASN A 225 8.74 -14.95 -10.71
C ASN A 225 8.55 -14.42 -9.29
N GLY A 226 7.62 -13.48 -9.11
CA GLY A 226 7.26 -12.90 -7.82
C GLY A 226 8.40 -12.22 -7.08
N LYS A 227 9.51 -11.95 -7.77
CA LYS A 227 10.66 -11.26 -7.17
C LYS A 227 10.35 -9.78 -7.03
N VAL A 228 10.36 -9.33 -5.80
CA VAL A 228 10.28 -7.91 -5.49
C VAL A 228 11.67 -7.31 -5.64
N LYS A 229 11.77 -6.20 -6.38
CA LYS A 229 13.01 -5.44 -6.47
C LYS A 229 13.33 -4.85 -5.10
N GLU A 230 14.52 -5.09 -4.60
CA GLU A 230 14.99 -4.41 -3.39
C GLU A 230 15.07 -2.91 -3.66
N ILE A 231 14.31 -2.15 -2.87
CA ILE A 231 14.36 -0.70 -2.88
C ILE A 231 15.16 -0.27 -1.66
N ASP A 232 16.27 0.39 -1.90
CA ASP A 232 17.06 1.04 -0.85
C ASP A 232 16.26 2.25 -0.30
N ILE A 233 15.38 1.95 0.65
CA ILE A 233 14.51 2.93 1.28
C ILE A 233 15.34 3.99 2.01
N ASP A 234 16.35 3.57 2.74
CA ASP A 234 17.18 4.48 3.54
C ASP A 234 18.04 5.37 2.62
N GLY A 235 18.59 4.81 1.55
CA GLY A 235 19.28 5.59 0.53
C GLY A 235 18.36 6.58 -0.20
N LEU A 236 17.06 6.29 -0.35
CA LEU A 236 16.09 7.24 -0.88
C LEU A 236 15.73 8.32 0.14
N LEU A 237 15.50 7.95 1.40
CA LEU A 237 15.15 8.90 2.47
C LEU A 237 16.32 9.84 2.80
N ASN A 238 17.56 9.37 2.69
CA ASN A 238 18.76 10.20 2.89
C ASN A 238 18.91 11.31 1.82
N LYS A 239 18.22 11.20 0.68
CA LYS A 239 18.21 12.25 -0.37
C LYS A 239 17.22 13.39 -0.09
N LEU A 240 16.35 13.26 0.92
CA LEU A 240 15.42 14.32 1.30
C LEU A 240 16.19 15.53 1.86
N LYS A 241 15.85 16.73 1.38
CA LYS A 241 16.51 17.97 1.75
C LYS A 241 15.61 18.84 2.60
N ASP A 242 16.20 19.41 3.65
CA ASP A 242 15.59 20.47 4.45
C ASP A 242 15.69 21.81 3.71
N GLU A 243 14.80 22.76 4.06
CA GLU A 243 14.80 24.15 3.62
C GLU A 243 15.41 25.08 4.68
#